data_786e42dfb020d021c9b70d2e8e17443c
#
_entry.id   786e42dfb020d021c9b70d2e8e17443c
#
_cell.length_a   1.000
_cell.length_b   1.000
_cell.length_c   1.000
_cell.angle_alpha   90.00
_cell.angle_beta   90.00
_cell.angle_gamma   90.00
#
_symmetry.space_group_name_H-M   'P 1'
#
loop_
_entity.id
_entity.type
_entity.pdbx_description
1 polymer ?
#
loop_
_entity_poly.entity_id
_entity_poly.type
_entity_poly.pdbx_seq_one_letter_code
_entity_poly.pdbx_strand_id
1 'polypeptide(L)'
;MAGNTGARSTSTRLRWASLVVVAANLAFIVDYSTLGESPSIAEVVAEYGNMFVPAGFAKAICLALLVAFLLFYFDVLWPRRHRIRVYDKLVIPLALTSVLASSWVVTFRQKEILLATALIAASLAVGGVMFARVASVTPSQHSSWLRVPFSLHFGAMTIALLVAVTQWLNASGLLTETTLKPDYVAIAFLAIAAATGGFVALRYNDFVYPAVIASGAGAMFIAQRTYAPHVAADALIVCVGMLVVVVLAAVMLARQPRRDPTAVPSRRRARVARRAQAEGWYLIDGHSSIMRL
;
A
#
# COMPACT_ATOMS: atom_id res chain seq x y z
N MET A 1 -18.38 33.52 17.62
CA MET A 1 -18.62 32.13 17.11
C MET A 1 -18.47 31.94 15.58
N ALA A 2 -17.84 32.86 14.85
CA ALA A 2 -17.74 32.85 13.36
C ALA A 2 -16.54 32.12 12.76
N GLY A 3 -15.59 31.61 13.56
CA GLY A 3 -14.31 31.06 13.04
C GLY A 3 -14.32 29.63 12.54
N ASN A 4 -15.42 28.86 12.65
CA ASN A 4 -15.41 27.41 12.42
C ASN A 4 -16.07 26.95 11.10
N THR A 5 -16.76 27.85 10.39
CA THR A 5 -17.44 27.54 9.14
C THR A 5 -16.51 27.53 7.93
N GLY A 6 -15.53 28.41 7.88
CA GLY A 6 -14.56 28.53 6.79
C GLY A 6 -13.65 27.30 6.68
N ALA A 7 -13.11 26.79 7.81
CA ALA A 7 -12.23 25.63 7.82
C ALA A 7 -12.95 24.32 7.39
N ARG A 8 -14.25 24.17 7.70
CA ARG A 8 -15.05 23.02 7.30
C ARG A 8 -15.34 23.00 5.79
N SER A 9 -15.60 24.15 5.18
CA SER A 9 -15.87 24.25 3.74
C SER A 9 -14.62 23.94 2.90
N THR A 10 -13.44 24.34 3.37
CA THR A 10 -12.16 24.10 2.68
C THR A 10 -11.80 22.61 2.68
N SER A 11 -12.00 21.91 3.81
CA SER A 11 -11.70 20.47 3.86
C SER A 11 -12.63 19.65 2.96
N THR A 12 -13.90 20.00 2.87
CA THR A 12 -14.85 19.32 1.98
C THR A 12 -14.52 19.54 0.50
N ARG A 13 -14.17 20.75 0.10
CA ARG A 13 -13.73 21.06 -1.28
C ARG A 13 -12.46 20.30 -1.64
N LEU A 14 -11.51 20.20 -0.74
CA LEU A 14 -10.26 19.46 -0.94
C LEU A 14 -10.52 17.96 -1.14
N ARG A 15 -11.45 17.37 -0.38
CA ARG A 15 -11.83 15.95 -0.53
C ARG A 15 -12.46 15.67 -1.89
N TRP A 16 -13.37 16.53 -2.35
CA TRP A 16 -13.97 16.41 -3.67
C TRP A 16 -12.95 16.60 -4.80
N ALA A 17 -12.06 17.59 -4.67
CA ALA A 17 -11.00 17.80 -5.64
C ALA A 17 -10.07 16.59 -5.75
N SER A 18 -9.68 15.99 -4.61
CA SER A 18 -8.88 14.76 -4.61
C SER A 18 -9.62 13.57 -5.24
N LEU A 19 -10.91 13.40 -4.95
CA LEU A 19 -11.71 12.36 -5.60
C LEU A 19 -11.70 12.51 -7.12
N VAL A 20 -11.90 13.73 -7.61
CA VAL A 20 -11.88 14.02 -9.05
C VAL A 20 -10.51 13.70 -9.65
N VAL A 21 -9.42 14.12 -8.99
CA VAL A 21 -8.04 13.80 -9.43
C VAL A 21 -7.82 12.29 -9.47
N VAL A 22 -8.16 11.58 -8.41
CA VAL A 22 -7.97 10.12 -8.35
C VAL A 22 -8.83 9.41 -9.39
N ALA A 23 -10.10 9.78 -9.53
CA ALA A 23 -11.00 9.18 -10.52
C ALA A 23 -10.52 9.44 -11.96
N ALA A 24 -10.10 10.67 -12.26
CA ALA A 24 -9.58 11.02 -13.58
C ALA A 24 -8.28 10.24 -13.91
N ASN A 25 -7.35 10.13 -12.94
CA ASN A 25 -6.14 9.34 -13.14
C ASN A 25 -6.41 7.84 -13.29
N LEU A 26 -7.36 7.28 -12.53
CA LEU A 26 -7.76 5.88 -12.69
C LEU A 26 -8.41 5.64 -14.07
N ALA A 27 -9.28 6.52 -14.50
CA ALA A 27 -9.87 6.46 -15.84
C ALA A 27 -8.78 6.54 -16.93
N PHE A 28 -7.84 7.47 -16.78
CA PHE A 28 -6.68 7.60 -17.67
C PHE A 28 -5.85 6.32 -17.71
N ILE A 29 -5.51 5.71 -16.55
CA ILE A 29 -4.73 4.47 -16.49
C ILE A 29 -5.47 3.34 -17.21
N VAL A 30 -6.78 3.19 -16.99
CA VAL A 30 -7.58 2.17 -17.66
C VAL A 30 -7.60 2.40 -19.17
N ASP A 31 -7.94 3.61 -19.61
CA ASP A 31 -8.00 3.96 -21.02
C ASP A 31 -6.65 3.76 -21.71
N TYR A 32 -5.61 4.36 -21.16
CA TYR A 32 -4.25 4.33 -21.71
C TYR A 32 -3.64 2.93 -21.69
N SER A 33 -3.98 2.07 -20.72
CA SER A 33 -3.46 0.70 -20.63
C SER A 33 -4.23 -0.30 -21.48
N THR A 34 -5.51 -0.02 -21.84
CA THR A 34 -6.37 -0.97 -22.55
C THR A 34 -6.66 -0.56 -23.99
N LEU A 35 -6.82 0.74 -24.26
CA LEU A 35 -7.25 1.28 -25.55
C LEU A 35 -6.13 2.04 -26.29
N GLY A 36 -5.01 2.32 -25.58
CA GLY A 36 -3.90 3.09 -26.13
C GLY A 36 -3.14 2.31 -27.22
N GLU A 37 -2.55 3.06 -28.15
CA GLU A 37 -1.68 2.53 -29.21
C GLU A 37 -0.45 1.80 -28.67
N SER A 38 0.14 0.88 -29.46
CA SER A 38 1.40 0.17 -29.15
C SER A 38 2.56 1.15 -28.81
N PRO A 39 3.51 0.74 -27.94
CA PRO A 39 3.55 -0.55 -27.25
C PRO A 39 2.68 -0.59 -25.99
N SER A 40 2.01 -1.72 -25.75
CA SER A 40 1.34 -1.99 -24.47
C SER A 40 2.35 -2.22 -23.35
N ILE A 41 1.92 -2.11 -22.08
CA ILE A 41 2.77 -2.45 -20.93
C ILE A 41 3.29 -3.89 -21.03
N ALA A 42 2.47 -4.82 -21.52
CA ALA A 42 2.86 -6.21 -21.68
C ALA A 42 3.94 -6.42 -22.75
N GLU A 43 3.86 -5.69 -23.85
CA GLU A 43 4.88 -5.70 -24.92
C GLU A 43 6.20 -5.14 -24.42
N VAL A 44 6.19 -4.00 -23.72
CA VAL A 44 7.41 -3.44 -23.12
C VAL A 44 8.03 -4.42 -22.12
N VAL A 45 7.21 -5.07 -21.26
CA VAL A 45 7.71 -6.09 -20.33
C VAL A 45 8.31 -7.28 -21.07
N ALA A 46 7.67 -7.74 -22.13
CA ALA A 46 8.14 -8.89 -22.91
C ALA A 46 9.47 -8.60 -23.64
N GLU A 47 9.66 -7.37 -24.12
CA GLU A 47 10.88 -6.95 -24.83
C GLU A 47 12.13 -7.05 -23.94
N TYR A 48 12.00 -6.79 -22.65
CA TYR A 48 13.14 -6.85 -21.72
C TYR A 48 13.31 -8.21 -21.01
N GLY A 49 12.45 -9.20 -21.26
CA GLY A 49 12.63 -10.58 -20.78
C GLY A 49 12.73 -10.73 -19.27
N ASN A 50 11.82 -10.17 -18.49
CA ASN A 50 11.91 -10.11 -17.03
C ASN A 50 11.40 -11.39 -16.35
N MET A 51 12.22 -12.01 -15.49
CA MET A 51 11.82 -13.17 -14.68
C MET A 51 10.94 -12.81 -13.48
N PHE A 52 11.00 -11.57 -12.99
CA PHE A 52 10.17 -11.09 -11.87
C PHE A 52 8.88 -10.42 -12.37
N VAL A 53 8.08 -11.11 -13.20
CA VAL A 53 6.81 -10.61 -13.71
C VAL A 53 5.66 -11.49 -13.27
N PRO A 54 4.78 -11.02 -12.38
CA PRO A 54 3.61 -11.80 -11.96
C PRO A 54 2.52 -11.81 -13.04
N ALA A 55 2.14 -13.00 -13.50
CA ALA A 55 1.12 -13.19 -14.51
C ALA A 55 -0.25 -12.63 -14.08
N GLY A 56 -0.83 -11.75 -14.89
CA GLY A 56 -2.18 -11.20 -14.64
C GLY A 56 -2.34 -10.39 -13.35
N PHE A 57 -1.34 -10.36 -12.47
CA PHE A 57 -1.37 -9.68 -11.18
C PHE A 57 -1.69 -8.19 -11.32
N ALA A 58 -1.07 -7.51 -12.28
CA ALA A 58 -1.24 -6.08 -12.46
C ALA A 58 -2.71 -5.70 -12.68
N LYS A 59 -3.44 -6.43 -13.53
CA LYS A 59 -4.87 -6.16 -13.78
C LYS A 59 -5.72 -6.41 -12.55
N ALA A 60 -5.51 -7.53 -11.86
CA ALA A 60 -6.27 -7.89 -10.66
C ALA A 60 -6.05 -6.89 -9.53
N ILE A 61 -4.79 -6.49 -9.28
CA ILE A 61 -4.47 -5.54 -8.22
C ILE A 61 -4.97 -4.12 -8.52
N CYS A 62 -4.92 -3.67 -9.78
CA CYS A 62 -5.48 -2.37 -10.18
C CYS A 62 -6.99 -2.33 -9.95
N LEU A 63 -7.72 -3.39 -10.30
CA LEU A 63 -9.15 -3.49 -10.01
C LEU A 63 -9.44 -3.48 -8.51
N ALA A 64 -8.69 -4.25 -7.72
CA ALA A 64 -8.83 -4.27 -6.27
C ALA A 64 -8.54 -2.90 -5.64
N LEU A 65 -7.52 -2.19 -6.12
CA LEU A 65 -7.19 -0.82 -5.70
C LEU A 65 -8.30 0.16 -6.05
N LEU A 66 -8.84 0.09 -7.28
CA LEU A 66 -9.96 0.92 -7.71
C LEU A 66 -11.15 0.75 -6.76
N VAL A 67 -11.58 -0.48 -6.52
CA VAL A 67 -12.71 -0.77 -5.61
C VAL A 67 -12.40 -0.29 -4.19
N ALA A 68 -11.20 -0.56 -3.68
CA ALA A 68 -10.81 -0.17 -2.32
C ALA A 68 -10.79 1.36 -2.14
N PHE A 69 -10.29 2.12 -3.12
CA PHE A 69 -10.30 3.58 -3.07
C PHE A 69 -11.69 4.18 -3.27
N LEU A 70 -12.54 3.61 -4.12
CA LEU A 70 -13.93 4.04 -4.23
C LEU A 70 -14.68 3.86 -2.91
N LEU A 71 -14.51 2.72 -2.25
CA LEU A 71 -15.09 2.47 -0.92
C LEU A 71 -14.54 3.46 0.13
N PHE A 72 -13.24 3.76 0.09
CA PHE A 72 -12.63 4.76 0.96
C PHE A 72 -13.25 6.15 0.76
N TYR A 73 -13.38 6.62 -0.49
CA TYR A 73 -13.99 7.91 -0.78
C TYR A 73 -15.47 7.95 -0.41
N PHE A 74 -16.21 6.86 -0.62
CA PHE A 74 -17.58 6.75 -0.16
C PHE A 74 -17.68 6.95 1.36
N ASP A 75 -16.78 6.33 2.13
CA ASP A 75 -16.73 6.47 3.59
C ASP A 75 -16.33 7.90 4.03
N VAL A 76 -15.34 8.50 3.34
CA VAL A 76 -14.85 9.87 3.63
C VAL A 76 -15.88 10.94 3.34
N LEU A 77 -16.68 10.78 2.29
CA LEU A 77 -17.71 11.73 1.88
C LEU A 77 -19.00 11.58 2.67
N TRP A 78 -19.17 10.49 3.44
CA TRP A 78 -20.39 10.27 4.21
C TRP A 78 -20.54 11.32 5.32
N PRO A 79 -21.72 12.00 5.43
CA PRO A 79 -21.89 13.17 6.30
C PRO A 79 -21.60 12.95 7.79
N ARG A 80 -21.83 11.72 8.28
CA ARG A 80 -21.62 11.36 9.70
C ARG A 80 -20.14 11.22 10.09
N ARG A 81 -19.22 11.05 9.11
CA ARG A 81 -17.80 10.79 9.33
C ARG A 81 -16.88 11.97 9.01
N HIS A 82 -17.42 13.14 8.67
CA HIS A 82 -16.64 14.36 8.38
C HIS A 82 -15.70 14.84 9.52
N ARG A 83 -15.84 14.29 10.73
CA ARG A 83 -15.05 14.75 11.91
C ARG A 83 -13.68 14.09 12.03
N ILE A 84 -13.31 13.16 11.14
CA ILE A 84 -12.09 12.38 11.27
C ILE A 84 -10.94 13.14 10.61
N ARG A 85 -10.13 13.85 11.41
CA ARG A 85 -9.00 14.68 10.94
C ARG A 85 -7.93 13.93 10.14
N VAL A 86 -7.80 12.61 10.32
CA VAL A 86 -6.82 11.80 9.58
C VAL A 86 -7.12 11.80 8.09
N TYR A 87 -8.40 11.81 7.69
CA TYR A 87 -8.77 11.87 6.27
C TYR A 87 -8.20 13.10 5.56
N ASP A 88 -8.23 14.26 6.20
CA ASP A 88 -7.72 15.49 5.60
C ASP A 88 -6.21 15.42 5.33
N LYS A 89 -5.48 14.64 6.15
CA LYS A 89 -4.03 14.42 5.98
C LYS A 89 -3.68 13.40 4.90
N LEU A 90 -4.65 12.60 4.44
CA LEU A 90 -4.46 11.57 3.42
C LEU A 90 -4.85 12.04 2.02
N VAL A 91 -5.69 13.06 1.91
CA VAL A 91 -6.25 13.54 0.64
C VAL A 91 -5.17 13.96 -0.36
N ILE A 92 -4.21 14.79 0.06
CA ILE A 92 -3.13 15.26 -0.81
C ILE A 92 -2.17 14.12 -1.18
N PRO A 93 -1.64 13.32 -0.22
CA PRO A 93 -0.81 12.17 -0.59
C PRO A 93 -1.50 11.19 -1.54
N LEU A 94 -2.81 10.96 -1.39
CA LEU A 94 -3.56 10.06 -2.26
C LEU A 94 -3.69 10.62 -3.69
N ALA A 95 -3.97 11.91 -3.83
CA ALA A 95 -3.94 12.56 -5.14
C ALA A 95 -2.54 12.49 -5.78
N LEU A 96 -1.49 12.72 -4.98
CA LEU A 96 -0.11 12.64 -5.45
C LEU A 96 0.25 11.24 -5.94
N THR A 97 -0.07 10.18 -5.20
CA THR A 97 0.22 8.80 -5.65
C THR A 97 -0.54 8.44 -6.91
N SER A 98 -1.76 8.94 -7.11
CA SER A 98 -2.51 8.69 -8.34
C SER A 98 -1.88 9.37 -9.55
N VAL A 99 -1.38 10.60 -9.40
CA VAL A 99 -0.63 11.30 -10.46
C VAL A 99 0.68 10.59 -10.76
N LEU A 100 1.44 10.17 -9.74
CA LEU A 100 2.68 9.40 -9.93
C LEU A 100 2.42 8.08 -10.67
N ALA A 101 1.33 7.38 -10.35
CA ALA A 101 0.95 6.15 -11.03
C ALA A 101 0.59 6.39 -12.51
N SER A 102 -0.13 7.45 -12.83
CA SER A 102 -0.42 7.81 -14.23
C SER A 102 0.85 8.19 -15.00
N SER A 103 1.72 8.99 -14.39
CA SER A 103 3.00 9.37 -14.98
C SER A 103 3.88 8.13 -15.23
N TRP A 104 3.89 7.17 -14.30
CA TRP A 104 4.58 5.90 -14.49
C TRP A 104 4.09 5.14 -15.73
N VAL A 105 2.78 5.02 -15.93
CA VAL A 105 2.22 4.31 -17.09
C VAL A 105 2.72 4.94 -18.40
N VAL A 106 2.74 6.28 -18.47
CA VAL A 106 3.21 7.01 -19.65
C VAL A 106 4.70 6.76 -19.89
N THR A 107 5.54 7.02 -18.91
CA THR A 107 7.00 6.90 -19.03
C THR A 107 7.44 5.46 -19.30
N PHE A 108 6.75 4.49 -18.70
CA PHE A 108 7.04 3.07 -18.94
C PHE A 108 6.74 2.65 -20.37
N ARG A 109 5.64 3.11 -20.97
CA ARG A 109 5.32 2.85 -22.39
C ARG A 109 6.29 3.57 -23.34
N GLN A 110 6.80 4.73 -22.95
CA GLN A 110 7.84 5.44 -23.69
C GLN A 110 9.23 4.78 -23.54
N LYS A 111 9.35 3.67 -22.83
CA LYS A 111 10.59 2.93 -22.53
C LYS A 111 11.59 3.73 -21.69
N GLU A 112 11.15 4.79 -21.02
CA GLU A 112 11.94 5.55 -20.06
C GLU A 112 12.01 4.80 -18.71
N ILE A 113 12.63 3.61 -18.72
CA ILE A 113 12.54 2.63 -17.62
C ILE A 113 13.09 3.16 -16.31
N LEU A 114 14.21 3.92 -16.34
CA LEU A 114 14.79 4.51 -15.13
C LEU A 114 13.82 5.53 -14.49
N LEU A 115 13.24 6.41 -15.30
CA LEU A 115 12.28 7.41 -14.81
C LEU A 115 11.02 6.73 -14.29
N ALA A 116 10.52 5.73 -15.00
CA ALA A 116 9.38 4.93 -14.54
C ALA A 116 9.67 4.25 -13.19
N THR A 117 10.88 3.69 -12.99
CA THR A 117 11.30 3.10 -11.72
C THR A 117 11.34 4.14 -10.60
N ALA A 118 11.86 5.35 -10.87
CA ALA A 118 11.88 6.45 -9.91
C ALA A 118 10.47 6.91 -9.49
N LEU A 119 9.53 6.97 -10.44
CA LEU A 119 8.12 7.33 -10.16
C LEU A 119 7.43 6.30 -9.28
N ILE A 120 7.66 5.00 -9.51
CA ILE A 120 7.13 3.95 -8.63
C ILE A 120 7.77 3.99 -7.23
N ALA A 121 9.08 4.25 -7.15
CA ALA A 121 9.76 4.42 -5.85
C ALA A 121 9.17 5.61 -5.07
N ALA A 122 8.93 6.73 -5.73
CA ALA A 122 8.26 7.89 -5.13
C ALA A 122 6.82 7.55 -4.67
N SER A 123 6.06 6.83 -5.49
CA SER A 123 4.71 6.36 -5.15
C SER A 123 4.72 5.42 -3.94
N LEU A 124 5.68 4.49 -3.87
CA LEU A 124 5.89 3.62 -2.72
C LEU A 124 6.20 4.42 -1.44
N ALA A 125 7.08 5.40 -1.52
CA ALA A 125 7.43 6.26 -0.38
C ALA A 125 6.21 7.02 0.16
N VAL A 126 5.42 7.64 -0.73
CA VAL A 126 4.19 8.35 -0.35
C VAL A 126 3.16 7.37 0.20
N GLY A 127 3.00 6.19 -0.43
CA GLY A 127 2.14 5.09 0.04
C GLY A 127 2.52 4.60 1.44
N GLY A 128 3.80 4.43 1.71
CA GLY A 128 4.33 4.06 3.02
C GLY A 128 4.01 5.10 4.10
N VAL A 129 4.15 6.39 3.78
CA VAL A 129 3.75 7.48 4.68
C VAL A 129 2.25 7.46 4.97
N MET A 130 1.42 7.24 3.95
CA MET A 130 -0.04 7.11 4.14
C MET A 130 -0.37 5.92 5.02
N PHE A 131 0.21 4.75 4.72
CA PHE A 131 0.02 3.54 5.50
C PHE A 131 0.42 3.75 6.96
N ALA A 132 1.60 4.31 7.23
CA ALA A 132 2.08 4.58 8.59
C ALA A 132 1.15 5.55 9.36
N ARG A 133 0.63 6.59 8.69
CA ARG A 133 -0.34 7.53 9.30
C ARG A 133 -1.66 6.84 9.67
N VAL A 134 -2.17 5.96 8.80
CA VAL A 134 -3.41 5.21 9.08
C VAL A 134 -3.16 4.16 10.15
N ALA A 135 -2.01 3.48 10.12
CA ALA A 135 -1.66 2.45 11.10
C ALA A 135 -1.44 3.02 12.52
N SER A 136 -1.02 4.30 12.63
CA SER A 136 -0.84 4.98 13.92
C SER A 136 -2.16 5.41 14.59
N VAL A 137 -3.27 5.39 13.86
CA VAL A 137 -4.57 5.77 14.44
C VAL A 137 -5.14 4.60 15.24
N THR A 138 -5.52 4.89 16.48
CA THR A 138 -6.05 3.87 17.41
C THR A 138 -7.32 3.19 16.88
N PRO A 139 -7.47 1.87 17.06
CA PRO A 139 -8.63 1.10 16.59
C PRO A 139 -9.99 1.62 17.09
N SER A 140 -10.01 2.33 18.23
CA SER A 140 -11.22 2.95 18.80
C SER A 140 -11.77 4.11 17.97
N GLN A 141 -10.97 4.68 17.06
CA GLN A 141 -11.37 5.84 16.27
C GLN A 141 -11.80 5.47 14.85
N HIS A 142 -11.47 4.28 14.35
CA HIS A 142 -11.68 3.89 12.97
C HIS A 142 -12.07 2.41 12.83
N SER A 143 -12.88 2.14 11.82
CA SER A 143 -13.13 0.78 11.33
C SER A 143 -11.82 0.19 10.76
N SER A 144 -11.57 -1.10 11.01
CA SER A 144 -10.42 -1.83 10.45
C SER A 144 -10.35 -1.75 8.92
N TRP A 145 -11.48 -1.53 8.27
CA TRP A 145 -11.61 -1.35 6.83
C TRP A 145 -10.88 -0.13 6.27
N LEU A 146 -10.64 0.89 7.09
CA LEU A 146 -9.93 2.09 6.65
C LEU A 146 -8.48 1.81 6.24
N ARG A 147 -7.86 0.80 6.83
CA ARG A 147 -6.47 0.42 6.52
C ARG A 147 -6.35 -0.31 5.19
N VAL A 148 -7.40 -1.06 4.79
CA VAL A 148 -7.37 -1.95 3.63
C VAL A 148 -6.87 -1.26 2.35
N PRO A 149 -7.41 -0.09 1.93
CA PRO A 149 -6.94 0.57 0.71
C PRO A 149 -5.46 0.95 0.75
N PHE A 150 -4.98 1.42 1.89
CA PHE A 150 -3.59 1.88 2.04
C PHE A 150 -2.61 0.73 2.16
N SER A 151 -3.01 -0.34 2.84
CA SER A 151 -2.24 -1.58 2.93
C SER A 151 -2.13 -2.27 1.57
N LEU A 152 -3.25 -2.36 0.86
CA LEU A 152 -3.32 -2.89 -0.51
C LEU A 152 -2.42 -2.08 -1.47
N HIS A 153 -2.53 -0.75 -1.40
CA HIS A 153 -1.70 0.15 -2.23
C HIS A 153 -0.22 0.00 -1.90
N PHE A 154 0.15 0.01 -0.63
CA PHE A 154 1.55 -0.11 -0.21
C PHE A 154 2.14 -1.45 -0.64
N GLY A 155 1.42 -2.56 -0.47
CA GLY A 155 1.83 -3.89 -0.94
C GLY A 155 1.97 -3.96 -2.46
N ALA A 156 0.99 -3.40 -3.18
CA ALA A 156 1.03 -3.35 -4.65
C ALA A 156 2.23 -2.55 -5.18
N MET A 157 2.51 -1.38 -4.58
CA MET A 157 3.66 -0.55 -4.97
C MET A 157 4.99 -1.23 -4.61
N THR A 158 5.04 -2.05 -3.55
CA THR A 158 6.24 -2.86 -3.25
C THR A 158 6.53 -3.85 -4.38
N ILE A 159 5.54 -4.64 -4.80
CA ILE A 159 5.71 -5.57 -5.93
C ILE A 159 6.06 -4.80 -7.22
N ALA A 160 5.34 -3.71 -7.51
CA ALA A 160 5.59 -2.90 -8.70
C ALA A 160 7.01 -2.33 -8.74
N LEU A 161 7.56 -1.89 -7.59
CA LEU A 161 8.94 -1.43 -7.52
C LEU A 161 9.94 -2.55 -7.81
N LEU A 162 9.75 -3.74 -7.24
CA LEU A 162 10.64 -4.88 -7.50
C LEU A 162 10.62 -5.27 -8.98
N VAL A 163 9.44 -5.27 -9.60
CA VAL A 163 9.30 -5.48 -11.05
C VAL A 163 10.03 -4.37 -11.83
N ALA A 164 9.83 -3.10 -11.49
CA ALA A 164 10.43 -1.97 -12.18
C ALA A 164 11.96 -1.94 -12.05
N VAL A 165 12.50 -2.27 -10.86
CA VAL A 165 13.95 -2.38 -10.66
C VAL A 165 14.53 -3.52 -11.48
N THR A 166 13.87 -4.68 -11.55
CA THR A 166 14.32 -5.80 -12.40
C THR A 166 14.32 -5.40 -13.89
N GLN A 167 13.28 -4.67 -14.34
CA GLN A 167 13.22 -4.15 -15.70
C GLN A 167 14.37 -3.16 -15.98
N TRP A 168 14.65 -2.26 -15.05
CA TRP A 168 15.74 -1.31 -15.18
C TRP A 168 17.10 -2.01 -15.23
N LEU A 169 17.35 -2.99 -14.35
CA LEU A 169 18.59 -3.79 -14.35
C LEU A 169 18.78 -4.52 -15.70
N ASN A 170 17.69 -5.05 -16.25
CA ASN A 170 17.73 -5.73 -17.54
C ASN A 170 17.98 -4.75 -18.70
N ALA A 171 17.23 -3.64 -18.74
CA ALA A 171 17.41 -2.57 -19.73
C ALA A 171 18.83 -1.96 -19.71
N SER A 172 19.47 -1.94 -18.52
CA SER A 172 20.85 -1.47 -18.34
C SER A 172 21.90 -2.51 -18.74
N GLY A 173 21.53 -3.71 -19.15
CA GLY A 173 22.45 -4.81 -19.45
C GLY A 173 23.19 -5.36 -18.23
N LEU A 174 22.73 -5.07 -17.01
CA LEU A 174 23.33 -5.59 -15.77
C LEU A 174 22.88 -7.00 -15.44
N LEU A 175 21.71 -7.45 -15.94
CA LEU A 175 21.24 -8.81 -15.78
C LEU A 175 21.78 -9.69 -16.90
N THR A 176 22.89 -10.36 -16.61
CA THR A 176 23.54 -11.33 -17.51
C THR A 176 24.06 -12.50 -16.71
N GLU A 177 24.32 -13.65 -17.37
CA GLU A 177 24.92 -14.81 -16.70
C GLU A 177 26.30 -14.53 -16.09
N THR A 178 26.99 -13.49 -16.55
CA THR A 178 28.33 -13.13 -16.11
C THR A 178 28.40 -12.02 -15.06
N THR A 179 27.34 -11.17 -14.97
CA THR A 179 27.32 -10.03 -14.04
C THR A 179 26.39 -10.29 -12.86
N LEU A 180 25.09 -10.20 -13.10
CA LEU A 180 24.04 -10.49 -12.12
C LEU A 180 23.09 -11.52 -12.74
N LYS A 181 23.12 -12.75 -12.24
CA LYS A 181 22.24 -13.80 -12.73
C LYS A 181 20.78 -13.45 -12.46
N PRO A 182 19.92 -13.45 -13.49
CA PRO A 182 18.50 -13.09 -13.35
C PRO A 182 17.78 -13.88 -12.26
N ASP A 183 18.09 -15.18 -12.11
CA ASP A 183 17.50 -16.07 -11.12
C ASP A 183 17.80 -15.61 -9.67
N TYR A 184 19.06 -15.27 -9.39
CA TYR A 184 19.45 -14.82 -8.05
C TYR A 184 18.81 -13.49 -7.68
N VAL A 185 18.67 -12.59 -8.66
CA VAL A 185 17.95 -11.31 -8.45
C VAL A 185 16.47 -11.56 -8.16
N ALA A 186 15.85 -12.46 -8.90
CA ALA A 186 14.45 -12.83 -8.68
C ALA A 186 14.24 -13.45 -7.27
N ILE A 187 15.11 -14.36 -6.85
CA ILE A 187 15.07 -14.97 -5.51
C ILE A 187 15.32 -13.94 -4.42
N ALA A 188 16.30 -13.04 -4.59
CA ALA A 188 16.58 -11.97 -3.65
C ALA A 188 15.36 -11.03 -3.48
N PHE A 189 14.68 -10.70 -4.56
CA PHE A 189 13.48 -9.85 -4.52
C PHE A 189 12.29 -10.56 -3.90
N LEU A 190 12.13 -11.87 -4.11
CA LEU A 190 11.15 -12.68 -3.37
C LEU A 190 11.43 -12.66 -1.87
N ALA A 191 12.69 -12.80 -1.47
CA ALA A 191 13.10 -12.73 -0.06
C ALA A 191 12.83 -11.35 0.56
N ILE A 192 13.14 -10.26 -0.17
CA ILE A 192 12.83 -8.89 0.26
C ILE A 192 11.31 -8.70 0.41
N ALA A 193 10.52 -9.15 -0.55
CA ALA A 193 9.07 -9.08 -0.49
C ALA A 193 8.51 -9.87 0.71
N ALA A 194 9.03 -11.08 0.96
CA ALA A 194 8.64 -11.90 2.10
C ALA A 194 9.01 -11.25 3.44
N ALA A 195 10.24 -10.72 3.55
CA ALA A 195 10.70 -10.04 4.76
C ALA A 195 9.88 -8.80 5.08
N THR A 196 9.59 -7.97 4.07
CA THR A 196 8.73 -6.79 4.24
C THR A 196 7.28 -7.18 4.58
N GLY A 197 6.75 -8.25 3.95
CA GLY A 197 5.44 -8.82 4.26
C GLY A 197 5.32 -9.27 5.71
N GLY A 198 6.28 -10.04 6.18
CA GLY A 198 6.37 -10.49 7.57
C GLY A 198 6.52 -9.34 8.56
N PHE A 199 7.40 -8.38 8.26
CA PHE A 199 7.60 -7.19 9.09
C PHE A 199 6.32 -6.37 9.26
N VAL A 200 5.63 -6.06 8.16
CA VAL A 200 4.39 -5.27 8.18
C VAL A 200 3.29 -6.03 8.93
N ALA A 201 3.14 -7.34 8.69
CA ALA A 201 2.18 -8.17 9.39
C ALA A 201 2.38 -8.15 10.91
N LEU A 202 3.61 -8.38 11.36
CA LEU A 202 3.94 -8.46 12.80
C LEU A 202 3.90 -7.09 13.48
N ARG A 203 4.41 -6.05 12.81
CA ARG A 203 4.53 -4.70 13.40
C ARG A 203 3.20 -3.99 13.52
N TYR A 204 2.31 -4.21 12.54
CA TYR A 204 1.04 -3.48 12.44
C TYR A 204 -0.20 -4.36 12.59
N ASN A 205 -0.05 -5.66 12.79
CA ASN A 205 -1.15 -6.64 12.77
C ASN A 205 -2.00 -6.50 11.50
N ASP A 206 -1.31 -6.38 10.35
CA ASP A 206 -1.92 -6.19 9.04
C ASP A 206 -1.89 -7.51 8.27
N PHE A 207 -3.04 -7.96 7.81
CA PHE A 207 -3.15 -9.19 7.01
C PHE A 207 -3.27 -8.90 5.50
N VAL A 208 -3.56 -7.64 5.11
CA VAL A 208 -3.80 -7.26 3.72
C VAL A 208 -2.48 -7.15 2.95
N TYR A 209 -1.49 -6.49 3.54
CA TYR A 209 -0.16 -6.35 2.90
C TYR A 209 0.48 -7.71 2.58
N PRO A 210 0.61 -8.67 3.52
CA PRO A 210 1.16 -9.98 3.22
C PRO A 210 0.28 -10.77 2.24
N ALA A 211 -1.04 -10.54 2.19
CA ALA A 211 -1.91 -11.15 1.18
C ALA A 211 -1.59 -10.65 -0.23
N VAL A 212 -1.24 -9.37 -0.39
CA VAL A 212 -0.77 -8.82 -1.67
C VAL A 212 0.55 -9.47 -2.08
N ILE A 213 1.51 -9.58 -1.15
CA ILE A 213 2.79 -10.26 -1.42
C ILE A 213 2.56 -11.73 -1.82
N ALA A 214 1.69 -12.46 -1.10
CA ALA A 214 1.31 -13.82 -1.44
C ALA A 214 0.72 -13.92 -2.85
N SER A 215 -0.19 -13.00 -3.21
CA SER A 215 -0.80 -12.96 -4.54
C SER A 215 0.22 -12.70 -5.64
N GLY A 216 1.16 -11.77 -5.41
CA GLY A 216 2.25 -11.48 -6.34
C GLY A 216 3.18 -12.68 -6.54
N ALA A 217 3.59 -13.33 -5.44
CA ALA A 217 4.41 -14.53 -5.49
C ALA A 217 3.68 -15.71 -6.17
N GLY A 218 2.40 -15.91 -5.90
CA GLY A 218 1.58 -16.92 -6.58
C GLY A 218 1.45 -16.67 -8.08
N ALA A 219 1.28 -15.41 -8.49
CA ALA A 219 1.25 -15.02 -9.89
C ALA A 219 2.62 -15.22 -10.57
N MET A 220 3.71 -15.00 -9.85
CA MET A 220 5.06 -15.28 -10.33
C MET A 220 5.32 -16.79 -10.49
N PHE A 221 4.85 -17.61 -9.54
CA PHE A 221 4.87 -19.08 -9.70
C PHE A 221 4.20 -19.51 -11.00
N ILE A 222 3.00 -18.97 -11.28
CA ILE A 222 2.26 -19.32 -12.52
C ILE A 222 3.05 -18.89 -13.77
N ALA A 223 3.68 -17.71 -13.75
CA ALA A 223 4.44 -17.17 -14.87
C ALA A 223 5.72 -17.99 -15.15
N GLN A 224 6.43 -18.44 -14.10
CA GLN A 224 7.77 -19.00 -14.21
C GLN A 224 7.81 -20.53 -14.21
N ARG A 225 6.70 -21.22 -13.93
CA ARG A 225 6.68 -22.68 -13.78
C ARG A 225 7.24 -23.48 -14.98
N THR A 226 7.20 -22.88 -16.16
CA THR A 226 7.67 -23.53 -17.40
C THR A 226 9.08 -23.06 -17.79
N TYR A 227 9.40 -21.80 -17.53
CA TYR A 227 10.65 -21.17 -18.00
C TYR A 227 11.77 -21.24 -16.97
N ALA A 228 11.46 -21.06 -15.68
CA ALA A 228 12.41 -21.07 -14.57
C ALA A 228 11.83 -21.85 -13.37
N PRO A 229 11.77 -23.20 -13.41
CA PRO A 229 11.09 -23.99 -12.39
C PRO A 229 11.60 -23.80 -10.97
N HIS A 230 12.90 -23.54 -10.78
CA HIS A 230 13.49 -23.26 -9.48
C HIS A 230 13.02 -21.90 -8.91
N VAL A 231 12.98 -20.83 -9.72
CA VAL A 231 12.41 -19.54 -9.33
C VAL A 231 10.91 -19.67 -9.01
N ALA A 232 10.20 -20.49 -9.78
CA ALA A 232 8.80 -20.80 -9.50
C ALA A 232 8.63 -21.54 -8.16
N ALA A 233 9.48 -22.50 -7.85
CA ALA A 233 9.44 -23.21 -6.56
C ALA A 233 9.63 -22.23 -5.38
N ASP A 234 10.60 -21.32 -5.46
CA ASP A 234 10.84 -20.30 -4.44
C ASP A 234 9.65 -19.31 -4.32
N ALA A 235 9.06 -18.93 -5.45
CA ALA A 235 7.85 -18.12 -5.46
C ALA A 235 6.66 -18.83 -4.79
N LEU A 236 6.51 -20.13 -4.98
CA LEU A 236 5.48 -20.94 -4.30
C LEU A 236 5.74 -21.01 -2.78
N ILE A 237 6.99 -21.18 -2.35
CA ILE A 237 7.37 -21.18 -0.93
C ILE A 237 6.99 -19.83 -0.30
N VAL A 238 7.33 -18.72 -0.96
CA VAL A 238 6.97 -17.39 -0.48
C VAL A 238 5.45 -17.19 -0.45
N CYS A 239 4.73 -17.63 -1.48
CA CYS A 239 3.27 -17.56 -1.53
C CYS A 239 2.65 -18.28 -0.33
N VAL A 240 2.99 -19.55 -0.11
CA VAL A 240 2.47 -20.35 1.01
C VAL A 240 2.89 -19.77 2.35
N GLY A 241 4.14 -19.37 2.51
CA GLY A 241 4.64 -18.73 3.73
C GLY A 241 3.88 -17.45 4.06
N MET A 242 3.61 -16.60 3.06
CA MET A 242 2.83 -15.37 3.27
C MET A 242 1.34 -15.66 3.56
N LEU A 243 0.74 -16.71 2.99
CA LEU A 243 -0.62 -17.12 3.36
C LEU A 243 -0.69 -17.58 4.82
N VAL A 244 0.32 -18.27 5.33
CA VAL A 244 0.42 -18.60 6.76
C VAL A 244 0.50 -17.33 7.59
N VAL A 245 1.32 -16.35 7.19
CA VAL A 245 1.42 -15.05 7.86
C VAL A 245 0.08 -14.31 7.85
N VAL A 246 -0.66 -14.33 6.75
CA VAL A 246 -2.02 -13.75 6.64
C VAL A 246 -2.96 -14.37 7.67
N VAL A 247 -2.99 -15.70 7.77
CA VAL A 247 -3.84 -16.40 8.73
C VAL A 247 -3.46 -16.04 10.16
N LEU A 248 -2.16 -16.03 10.48
CA LEU A 248 -1.68 -15.66 11.81
C LEU A 248 -2.04 -14.22 12.17
N ALA A 249 -1.84 -13.26 11.26
CA ALA A 249 -2.19 -11.86 11.47
C ALA A 249 -3.72 -11.69 11.65
N ALA A 250 -4.53 -12.38 10.86
CA ALA A 250 -5.98 -12.36 10.99
C ALA A 250 -6.46 -12.94 12.34
N VAL A 251 -5.88 -14.05 12.79
CA VAL A 251 -6.17 -14.65 14.09
C VAL A 251 -5.76 -13.72 15.23
N MET A 252 -4.58 -13.10 15.15
CA MET A 252 -4.12 -12.12 16.14
C MET A 252 -5.08 -10.94 16.23
N LEU A 253 -5.53 -10.42 15.08
CA LEU A 253 -6.49 -9.33 15.02
C LEU A 253 -7.84 -9.74 15.62
N ALA A 254 -8.33 -10.94 15.33
CA ALA A 254 -9.60 -11.46 15.86
C ALA A 254 -9.55 -11.67 17.39
N ARG A 255 -8.39 -12.03 17.94
CA ARG A 255 -8.19 -12.24 19.39
C ARG A 255 -7.97 -10.92 20.16
N GLN A 256 -7.79 -9.78 19.50
CA GLN A 256 -7.70 -8.50 20.20
C GLN A 256 -9.04 -8.21 20.89
N PRO A 257 -9.04 -7.98 22.23
CA PRO A 257 -10.27 -7.69 22.94
C PRO A 257 -10.89 -6.42 22.34
N ARG A 258 -12.14 -6.55 21.87
CA ARG A 258 -12.94 -5.41 21.43
C ARG A 258 -13.02 -4.45 22.61
N ARG A 259 -12.29 -3.34 22.54
CA ARG A 259 -12.44 -2.27 23.55
C ARG A 259 -13.86 -1.73 23.39
N ASP A 260 -14.67 -1.99 24.41
CA ASP A 260 -15.99 -1.41 24.49
C ASP A 260 -15.85 0.12 24.49
N PRO A 261 -16.35 0.82 23.45
CA PRO A 261 -16.26 2.29 23.39
C PRO A 261 -17.06 2.96 24.52
N THR A 262 -17.94 2.20 25.21
CA THR A 262 -18.73 2.66 26.36
C THR A 262 -18.06 2.36 27.68
N ALA A 263 -16.97 1.59 27.70
CA ALA A 263 -16.24 1.29 28.92
C ALA A 263 -15.67 2.56 29.54
N VAL A 264 -16.31 3.05 30.57
CA VAL A 264 -15.83 4.19 31.37
C VAL A 264 -14.46 3.83 31.94
N PRO A 265 -13.43 4.66 31.70
CA PRO A 265 -12.11 4.39 32.26
C PRO A 265 -12.24 4.21 33.76
N SER A 266 -11.68 3.13 34.32
CA SER A 266 -11.73 2.91 35.76
C SER A 266 -11.28 4.22 36.46
N ARG A 267 -11.95 4.57 37.58
CA ARG A 267 -11.68 5.83 38.33
C ARG A 267 -10.18 6.02 38.60
N ARG A 268 -9.43 4.92 38.74
CA ARG A 268 -7.97 4.92 38.92
C ARG A 268 -7.23 5.40 37.64
N ARG A 269 -7.61 4.88 36.46
CA ARG A 269 -7.02 5.29 35.17
C ARG A 269 -7.36 6.74 34.82
N ALA A 270 -8.60 7.17 35.10
CA ALA A 270 -8.99 8.57 34.90
C ALA A 270 -8.23 9.53 35.84
N ARG A 271 -7.93 9.10 37.07
CA ARG A 271 -7.15 9.89 38.03
C ARG A 271 -5.68 9.99 37.61
N VAL A 272 -5.08 8.87 37.14
CA VAL A 272 -3.70 8.83 36.60
C VAL A 272 -3.57 9.69 35.34
N ALA A 273 -4.51 9.58 34.41
CA ALA A 273 -4.51 10.41 33.20
C ALA A 273 -4.65 11.91 33.49
N ARG A 274 -5.52 12.30 34.43
CA ARG A 274 -5.65 13.72 34.86
C ARG A 274 -4.38 14.22 35.54
N ARG A 275 -3.71 13.40 36.33
CA ARG A 275 -2.46 13.76 37.00
C ARG A 275 -1.31 13.93 35.99
N ALA A 276 -1.20 13.01 35.04
CA ALA A 276 -0.24 13.09 33.94
C ALA A 276 -0.47 14.34 33.08
N GLN A 277 -1.72 14.66 32.73
CA GLN A 277 -2.05 15.89 32.01
C GLN A 277 -1.72 17.17 32.79
N ALA A 278 -1.94 17.18 34.11
CA ALA A 278 -1.59 18.32 34.96
C ALA A 278 -0.06 18.53 35.06
N GLU A 279 0.73 17.47 34.84
CA GLU A 279 2.19 17.48 34.86
C GLU A 279 2.79 17.69 33.45
N GLY A 280 1.98 17.98 32.42
CA GLY A 280 2.42 18.20 31.04
C GLY A 280 2.81 16.91 30.30
N TRP A 281 2.33 15.75 30.78
CA TRP A 281 2.56 14.47 30.14
C TRP A 281 1.37 14.09 29.27
N TYR A 282 1.62 13.75 28.02
CA TYR A 282 0.60 13.27 27.08
C TYR A 282 0.79 11.78 26.84
N LEU A 283 -0.27 10.98 27.05
CA LEU A 283 -0.31 9.56 26.70
C LEU A 283 -0.34 9.42 25.17
N ILE A 284 0.78 8.99 24.60
CA ILE A 284 0.85 8.56 23.22
C ILE A 284 0.63 7.05 23.26
N ASP A 285 -0.48 6.62 22.71
CA ASP A 285 -0.94 5.22 22.68
C ASP A 285 -1.30 4.65 24.06
N GLY A 286 -2.45 4.04 24.17
CA GLY A 286 -2.98 3.46 25.41
C GLY A 286 -2.11 2.37 26.10
N HIS A 287 -0.84 2.30 25.78
CA HIS A 287 0.21 1.50 26.40
C HIS A 287 1.38 2.39 26.81
N SER A 288 1.46 2.66 28.11
CA SER A 288 2.64 3.03 28.94
C SER A 288 3.78 3.90 28.36
N SER A 289 3.65 4.52 27.21
CA SER A 289 4.63 5.49 26.69
C SER A 289 4.16 6.90 26.99
N ILE A 290 4.92 7.59 27.85
CA ILE A 290 4.63 8.95 28.32
C ILE A 290 5.71 9.84 27.70
N MET A 291 5.31 10.91 26.99
CA MET A 291 6.24 11.92 26.47
C MET A 291 5.91 13.27 27.10
N ARG A 292 6.94 13.97 27.55
CA ARG A 292 6.87 15.36 28.02
C ARG A 292 7.13 16.26 26.79
N LEU A 293 6.18 17.12 26.45
CA LEU A 293 6.38 18.15 25.41
C LEU A 293 7.03 19.39 26.02
#